data_d09ba72e3dae9b60b676b19a4d7770bc
#
_entry.id   d09ba72e3dae9b60b676b19a4d7770bc
#
_cell.length_a   1.000
_cell.length_b   1.000
_cell.length_c   1.000
_cell.angle_alpha   90.00
_cell.angle_beta   90.00
_cell.angle_gamma   90.00
#
_symmetry.space_group_name_H-M   'P 1'
#
loop_
_entity.id
_entity.type
_entity.pdbx_description
1 polymer ?
#
loop_
_entity_poly.entity_id
_entity_poly.type
_entity_poly.pdbx_seq_one_letter_code
_entity_poly.pdbx_strand_id
1 'polypeptide(L)'
;MKKDFGINFKEVVGLEGNIRYQAITSGEVEVTDAYETDALVMKSNLVRLEDDISFFPPYQAVNVFRSEVLEDYPELMEVLPLLDNAITTDEMLEMNYQVDVEGKTTEEVAHNFLASKGLI
;
A
#
# COMPACT_ATOMS: atom_id res chain seq x y z
N MET A 1 3.52 -13.26 16.35
CA MET A 1 4.52 -12.33 16.94
C MET A 1 5.19 -12.92 18.19
N LYS A 2 4.48 -13.31 19.28
CA LYS A 2 5.15 -13.88 20.47
C LYS A 2 5.92 -15.16 20.14
N LYS A 3 5.35 -16.04 19.32
CA LYS A 3 5.93 -17.34 18.96
C LYS A 3 7.11 -17.19 17.99
N ASP A 4 7.02 -16.25 17.06
CA ASP A 4 7.93 -16.14 15.93
C ASP A 4 9.07 -15.15 16.20
N PHE A 5 8.76 -14.02 16.85
CA PHE A 5 9.71 -12.95 17.19
C PHE A 5 10.07 -12.88 18.66
N GLY A 6 9.48 -13.70 19.52
CA GLY A 6 9.71 -13.66 20.98
C GLY A 6 9.19 -12.39 21.66
N ILE A 7 8.46 -11.52 20.96
CA ILE A 7 7.99 -10.24 21.47
C ILE A 7 6.69 -10.42 22.25
N ASN A 8 6.69 -9.90 23.49
CA ASN A 8 5.51 -9.82 24.33
C ASN A 8 5.08 -8.35 24.45
N PHE A 9 3.99 -7.99 23.83
CA PHE A 9 3.38 -6.68 24.07
C PHE A 9 2.61 -6.70 25.42
N LYS A 10 2.64 -5.56 26.11
CA LYS A 10 1.87 -5.36 27.35
C LYS A 10 0.37 -5.38 27.07
N GLU A 11 -0.01 -4.75 25.97
CA GLU A 11 -1.37 -4.65 25.50
C GLU A 11 -1.39 -4.65 23.97
N VAL A 12 -2.47 -5.15 23.37
CA VAL A 12 -2.71 -5.10 21.91
C VAL A 12 -4.10 -4.53 21.70
N VAL A 13 -4.18 -3.42 20.97
CA VAL A 13 -5.43 -2.71 20.68
C VAL A 13 -5.73 -2.85 19.19
N GLY A 14 -6.96 -3.22 18.83
CA GLY A 14 -7.42 -3.22 17.44
C GLY A 14 -7.89 -1.82 17.04
N LEU A 15 -7.21 -1.21 16.07
CA LEU A 15 -7.55 0.10 15.51
C LEU A 15 -7.73 -0.02 13.99
N GLU A 16 -8.79 0.57 13.46
CA GLU A 16 -9.11 0.50 12.04
C GLU A 16 -8.56 1.71 11.25
N GLY A 17 -8.14 1.46 10.01
CA GLY A 17 -7.76 2.49 9.06
C GLY A 17 -6.68 3.43 9.58
N ASN A 18 -6.88 4.72 9.39
CA ASN A 18 -5.90 5.76 9.72
C ASN A 18 -5.85 6.12 11.22
N ILE A 19 -6.77 5.60 12.05
CA ILE A 19 -6.77 5.85 13.51
C ILE A 19 -5.49 5.33 14.15
N ARG A 20 -4.94 4.21 13.66
CA ARG A 20 -3.66 3.65 14.14
C ARG A 20 -2.49 4.65 14.01
N TYR A 21 -2.47 5.46 12.96
CA TYR A 21 -1.44 6.49 12.78
C TYR A 21 -1.60 7.67 13.75
N GLN A 22 -2.83 7.99 14.12
CA GLN A 22 -3.08 9.00 15.16
C GLN A 22 -2.62 8.49 16.52
N ALA A 23 -2.92 7.23 16.87
CA ALA A 23 -2.53 6.62 18.14
C ALA A 23 -1.00 6.56 18.31
N ILE A 24 -0.24 6.18 17.26
CA ILE A 24 1.22 6.15 17.36
C ILE A 24 1.83 7.56 17.39
N THR A 25 1.29 8.51 16.66
CA THR A 25 1.80 9.90 16.66
C THR A 25 1.44 10.65 17.95
N SER A 26 0.33 10.31 18.60
CA SER A 26 -0.01 10.87 19.93
C SER A 26 0.73 10.19 21.08
N GLY A 27 1.42 9.07 20.82
CA GLY A 27 2.11 8.30 21.85
C GLY A 27 1.20 7.39 22.67
N GLU A 28 -0.02 7.12 22.20
CA GLU A 28 -0.92 6.14 22.84
C GLU A 28 -0.45 4.72 22.62
N VAL A 29 0.24 4.45 21.50
CA VAL A 29 0.91 3.18 21.20
C VAL A 29 2.33 3.43 20.76
N GLU A 30 3.24 2.48 21.01
CA GLU A 30 4.65 2.58 20.63
C GLU A 30 4.96 1.86 19.31
N VAL A 31 4.08 0.93 18.91
CA VAL A 31 4.23 0.11 17.69
C VAL A 31 2.87 -0.03 17.02
N THR A 32 2.86 0.03 15.71
CA THR A 32 1.66 -0.27 14.91
C THR A 32 2.01 -1.13 13.71
N ASP A 33 1.03 -1.84 13.17
CA ASP A 33 1.12 -2.44 11.86
C ASP A 33 0.95 -1.39 10.76
N ALA A 34 1.56 -1.61 9.62
CA ALA A 34 1.46 -0.75 8.45
C ALA A 34 1.73 -1.54 7.17
N TYR A 35 1.24 -1.05 6.05
CA TYR A 35 1.67 -1.51 4.74
C TYR A 35 2.81 -0.62 4.22
N GLU A 36 3.72 -1.18 3.45
CA GLU A 36 4.86 -0.43 2.91
C GLU A 36 4.45 0.74 2.01
N THR A 37 3.26 0.65 1.42
CA THR A 37 2.68 1.67 0.55
C THR A 37 1.80 2.70 1.27
N ASP A 38 1.68 2.61 2.61
CA ASP A 38 0.89 3.56 3.39
C ASP A 38 1.59 4.94 3.47
N ALA A 39 1.00 5.95 2.85
CA ALA A 39 1.54 7.33 2.81
C ALA A 39 1.78 7.93 4.20
N LEU A 40 0.97 7.55 5.18
CA LEU A 40 1.06 8.07 6.55
C LEU A 40 2.32 7.59 7.30
N VAL A 41 2.97 6.52 6.85
CA VAL A 41 4.28 6.10 7.39
C VAL A 41 5.32 7.18 7.15
N MET A 42 5.39 7.70 5.92
CA MET A 42 6.29 8.82 5.56
C MET A 42 5.91 10.11 6.30
N LYS A 43 4.63 10.48 6.24
CA LYS A 43 4.13 11.71 6.87
C LYS A 43 4.40 11.76 8.37
N SER A 44 4.31 10.61 9.05
CA SER A 44 4.46 10.52 10.50
C SER A 44 5.90 10.28 10.96
N ASN A 45 6.86 10.26 10.04
CA ASN A 45 8.28 10.00 10.33
C ASN A 45 8.50 8.73 11.16
N LEU A 46 7.79 7.67 10.82
CA LEU A 46 7.87 6.39 11.52
C LEU A 46 9.05 5.56 10.99
N VAL A 47 9.64 4.76 11.89
CA VAL A 47 10.69 3.80 11.51
C VAL A 47 10.04 2.49 11.09
N ARG A 48 10.26 2.09 9.85
CA ARG A 48 9.83 0.83 9.30
C ARG A 48 10.83 -0.26 9.69
N LEU A 49 10.36 -1.35 10.27
CA LEU A 49 11.17 -2.52 10.59
C LEU A 49 11.17 -3.48 9.40
N GLU A 50 12.31 -4.10 9.15
CA GLU A 50 12.45 -5.14 8.13
C GLU A 50 11.85 -6.47 8.62
N ASP A 51 11.23 -7.22 7.71
CA ASP A 51 10.83 -8.62 7.94
C ASP A 51 11.98 -9.56 7.54
N ASP A 52 12.97 -9.68 8.40
CA ASP A 52 14.20 -10.45 8.19
C ASP A 52 13.98 -11.97 8.17
N ILE A 53 12.81 -12.43 8.62
CA ILE A 53 12.45 -13.85 8.64
C ILE A 53 11.36 -14.23 7.62
N SER A 54 10.94 -13.29 6.76
CA SER A 54 9.86 -13.48 5.79
C SER A 54 8.56 -14.01 6.43
N PHE A 55 8.18 -13.41 7.56
CA PHE A 55 6.98 -13.78 8.31
C PHE A 55 5.70 -13.48 7.53
N PHE A 56 5.68 -12.34 6.84
CA PHE A 56 4.54 -11.92 6.05
C PHE A 56 4.60 -12.52 4.66
N PRO A 57 3.48 -13.08 4.14
CA PRO A 57 3.42 -13.48 2.75
C PRO A 57 3.54 -12.26 1.83
N PRO A 58 4.02 -12.42 0.57
CA PRO A 58 4.03 -11.33 -0.38
C PRO A 58 2.61 -10.80 -0.61
N TYR A 59 2.46 -9.49 -0.49
CA TYR A 59 1.22 -8.76 -0.76
C TYR A 59 1.36 -8.03 -2.09
N GLN A 60 0.65 -8.51 -3.09
CA GLN A 60 0.65 -7.90 -4.42
C GLN A 60 -0.72 -7.33 -4.74
N ALA A 61 -0.76 -6.15 -5.32
CA ALA A 61 -1.98 -5.62 -5.92
C ALA A 61 -2.35 -6.46 -7.14
N VAL A 62 -3.61 -6.81 -7.26
CA VAL A 62 -4.14 -7.58 -8.38
C VAL A 62 -5.44 -6.97 -8.89
N ASN A 63 -5.66 -7.06 -10.20
CA ASN A 63 -6.95 -6.73 -10.79
C ASN A 63 -7.91 -7.91 -10.64
N VAL A 64 -9.13 -7.64 -10.16
CA VAL A 64 -10.17 -8.65 -10.01
C VAL A 64 -11.37 -8.26 -10.87
N PHE A 65 -11.74 -9.11 -11.80
CA PHE A 65 -12.85 -8.91 -12.73
C PHE A 65 -13.88 -10.03 -12.60
N ARG A 66 -15.14 -9.70 -12.88
CA ARG A 66 -16.14 -10.72 -13.15
C ARG A 66 -15.87 -11.29 -14.54
N SER A 67 -16.10 -12.60 -14.71
CA SER A 67 -15.84 -13.29 -15.99
C SER A 67 -16.57 -12.66 -17.17
N GLU A 68 -17.82 -12.21 -16.93
CA GLU A 68 -18.65 -11.58 -17.96
C GLU A 68 -18.03 -10.29 -18.51
N VAL A 69 -17.31 -9.53 -17.68
CA VAL A 69 -16.61 -8.31 -18.12
C VAL A 69 -15.49 -8.64 -19.11
N LEU A 70 -14.77 -9.74 -18.90
CA LEU A 70 -13.71 -10.19 -19.82
C LEU A 70 -14.27 -10.81 -21.10
N GLU A 71 -15.49 -11.37 -21.04
CA GLU A 71 -16.20 -11.83 -22.24
C GLU A 71 -16.69 -10.67 -23.10
N ASP A 72 -17.22 -9.62 -22.45
CA ASP A 72 -17.72 -8.41 -23.12
C ASP A 72 -16.60 -7.50 -23.67
N TYR A 73 -15.43 -7.49 -22.98
CA TYR A 73 -14.27 -6.63 -23.28
C TYR A 73 -12.97 -7.44 -23.31
N PRO A 74 -12.79 -8.34 -24.29
CA PRO A 74 -11.62 -9.22 -24.36
C PRO A 74 -10.29 -8.46 -24.50
N GLU A 75 -10.31 -7.23 -25.02
CA GLU A 75 -9.14 -6.36 -25.14
C GLU A 75 -8.48 -6.02 -23.79
N LEU A 76 -9.21 -6.13 -22.68
CA LEU A 76 -8.63 -5.94 -21.34
C LEU A 76 -7.50 -6.93 -21.06
N MET A 77 -7.57 -8.14 -21.63
CA MET A 77 -6.52 -9.15 -21.48
C MET A 77 -5.21 -8.77 -22.19
N GLU A 78 -5.24 -7.82 -23.11
CA GLU A 78 -4.05 -7.29 -23.79
C GLU A 78 -3.50 -6.04 -23.11
N VAL A 79 -4.39 -5.20 -22.55
CA VAL A 79 -4.02 -3.90 -21.96
C VAL A 79 -3.56 -4.04 -20.51
N LEU A 80 -4.26 -4.83 -19.69
CA LEU A 80 -3.96 -4.94 -18.26
C LEU A 80 -2.56 -5.48 -17.96
N PRO A 81 -2.02 -6.47 -18.70
CA PRO A 81 -0.66 -6.96 -18.48
C PRO A 81 0.44 -5.92 -18.72
N LEU A 82 0.14 -4.79 -19.37
CA LEU A 82 1.09 -3.69 -19.49
C LEU A 82 1.47 -3.08 -18.14
N LEU A 83 0.63 -3.27 -17.12
CA LEU A 83 0.88 -2.86 -15.74
C LEU A 83 1.63 -3.90 -14.91
N ASP A 84 1.82 -5.12 -15.43
CA ASP A 84 2.50 -6.18 -14.69
C ASP A 84 3.95 -5.77 -14.39
N ASN A 85 4.27 -5.71 -13.10
CA ASN A 85 5.57 -5.26 -12.60
C ASN A 85 5.97 -3.83 -13.03
N ALA A 86 5.04 -3.01 -13.54
CA ALA A 86 5.31 -1.64 -13.95
C ALA A 86 5.39 -0.67 -12.76
N ILE A 87 4.87 -1.05 -11.61
CA ILE A 87 4.79 -0.21 -10.41
C ILE A 87 5.64 -0.84 -9.30
N THR A 88 6.65 -0.12 -8.85
CA THR A 88 7.43 -0.50 -7.66
C THR A 88 6.71 -0.09 -6.37
N THR A 89 7.12 -0.67 -5.25
CA THR A 89 6.59 -0.28 -3.92
C THR A 89 6.80 1.20 -3.64
N ASP A 90 7.98 1.74 -3.97
CA ASP A 90 8.30 3.15 -3.74
C ASP A 90 7.46 4.08 -4.64
N GLU A 91 7.23 3.71 -5.89
CA GLU A 91 6.35 4.47 -6.80
C GLU A 91 4.90 4.46 -6.31
N MET A 92 4.41 3.33 -5.81
CA MET A 92 3.07 3.26 -5.25
C MET A 92 2.96 4.10 -3.96
N LEU A 93 3.96 4.04 -3.09
CA LEU A 93 4.03 4.86 -1.88
C LEU A 93 4.00 6.35 -2.23
N GLU A 94 4.77 6.79 -3.24
CA GLU A 94 4.79 8.17 -3.70
C GLU A 94 3.43 8.59 -4.28
N MET A 95 2.80 7.75 -5.10
CA MET A 95 1.46 8.04 -5.65
C MET A 95 0.41 8.16 -4.54
N ASN A 96 0.44 7.25 -3.56
CA ASN A 96 -0.46 7.33 -2.41
C ASN A 96 -0.20 8.60 -1.57
N TYR A 97 1.06 9.01 -1.42
CA TYR A 97 1.41 10.25 -0.72
C TYR A 97 0.84 11.49 -1.43
N GLN A 98 0.92 11.53 -2.75
CA GLN A 98 0.34 12.62 -3.55
C GLN A 98 -1.18 12.73 -3.38
N VAL A 99 -1.88 11.58 -3.28
CA VAL A 99 -3.34 11.57 -3.05
C VAL A 99 -3.67 11.88 -1.59
N ASP A 100 -3.12 11.12 -0.65
CA ASP A 100 -3.57 11.12 0.75
C ASP A 100 -3.04 12.33 1.55
N VAL A 101 -1.89 12.88 1.15
CA VAL A 101 -1.21 13.95 1.88
C VAL A 101 -1.20 15.27 1.13
N GLU A 102 -0.92 15.26 -0.18
CA GLU A 102 -0.90 16.48 -1.00
C GLU A 102 -2.28 16.85 -1.54
N GLY A 103 -3.25 15.94 -1.50
CA GLY A 103 -4.64 16.19 -1.90
C GLY A 103 -4.86 16.23 -3.40
N LYS A 104 -3.97 15.63 -4.20
CA LYS A 104 -4.18 15.45 -5.64
C LYS A 104 -5.29 14.42 -5.88
N THR A 105 -5.92 14.47 -7.06
CA THR A 105 -6.89 13.44 -7.43
C THR A 105 -6.20 12.15 -7.87
N THR A 106 -6.86 11.02 -7.66
CA THR A 106 -6.36 9.72 -8.12
C THR A 106 -6.19 9.69 -9.62
N GLU A 107 -7.09 10.34 -10.38
CA GLU A 107 -7.04 10.45 -11.84
C GLU A 107 -5.79 11.21 -12.30
N GLU A 108 -5.49 12.34 -11.67
CA GLU A 108 -4.31 13.15 -12.01
C GLU A 108 -3.02 12.36 -11.75
N VAL A 109 -2.92 11.72 -10.58
CA VAL A 109 -1.72 10.95 -10.21
C VAL A 109 -1.54 9.74 -11.12
N ALA A 110 -2.61 8.98 -11.39
CA ALA A 110 -2.56 7.84 -12.28
C ALA A 110 -2.20 8.24 -13.72
N HIS A 111 -2.81 9.31 -14.24
CA HIS A 111 -2.51 9.82 -15.58
C HIS A 111 -1.02 10.19 -15.71
N ASN A 112 -0.48 10.95 -14.76
CA ASN A 112 0.91 11.37 -14.76
C ASN A 112 1.87 10.17 -14.68
N PHE A 113 1.53 9.17 -13.88
CA PHE A 113 2.30 7.93 -13.79
C PHE A 113 2.30 7.18 -15.12
N LEU A 114 1.13 6.92 -15.71
CA LEU A 114 1.01 6.20 -16.98
C LEU A 114 1.75 6.93 -18.11
N ALA A 115 1.63 8.25 -18.18
CA ALA A 115 2.36 9.07 -19.15
C ALA A 115 3.89 8.97 -18.95
N SER A 116 4.35 8.97 -17.69
CA SER A 116 5.79 8.83 -17.39
C SER A 116 6.37 7.48 -17.82
N LYS A 117 5.53 6.44 -17.85
CA LYS A 117 5.87 5.08 -18.31
C LYS A 117 5.68 4.90 -19.82
N GLY A 118 5.12 5.91 -20.53
CA GLY A 118 4.82 5.82 -21.95
C GLY A 118 3.68 4.85 -22.29
N LEU A 119 2.76 4.65 -21.35
CA LEU A 119 1.60 3.77 -21.50
C LEU A 119 0.37 4.50 -22.03
N ILE A 120 0.40 5.83 -22.01
CA ILE A 120 -0.59 6.75 -22.63
C ILE A 120 0.11 7.94 -23.23
#